data_413966e77721a5ec2a89875e3d82d640
#
_entry.id   413966e77721a5ec2a89875e3d82d640
#
_cell.length_a   1.000
_cell.length_b   1.000
_cell.length_c   1.000
_cell.angle_alpha   90.00
_cell.angle_beta   90.00
_cell.angle_gamma   90.00
#
_symmetry.space_group_name_H-M   'P 1'
#
loop_
_entity.id
_entity.type
_entity.pdbx_description
1 polymer ?
#
loop_
_entity_poly.entity_id
_entity_poly.type
_entity_poly.pdbx_seq_one_letter_code
_entity_poly.pdbx_strand_id
1 'polypeptide(L)'
;MKSNNKLNKVKKYKLDQDKFRNAALKKGVNLIAPETIFLSKDTKFGKNVTVEPYVVIGPKVKIGNKVTIKSFSHLEETIIENNVSVGPYARLRPGTILKSGSKIGNFVETKKSKIGKNSKVNHLSYIGDTTIGENSNIGAGTITCNYDGVNKHETEIADNVFIGSNSSLVAPIKIKKNALVGAGSVITKDVEENALALTRTKQIEIKKYKRKSKK
;
A
#
# COMPACT_ATOMS: atom_id res chain seq x y z
N MET A 1 -32.67 21.65 -20.84
CA MET A 1 -31.57 22.37 -20.13
C MET A 1 -30.67 21.47 -19.26
N LYS A 2 -31.15 20.46 -18.51
CA LYS A 2 -30.31 19.61 -17.63
C LYS A 2 -29.28 18.73 -18.37
N SER A 3 -29.56 18.27 -19.62
CA SER A 3 -28.66 17.42 -20.41
C SER A 3 -27.39 18.15 -20.87
N ASN A 4 -27.53 19.42 -21.34
CA ASN A 4 -26.39 20.24 -21.77
C ASN A 4 -25.39 20.52 -20.64
N ASN A 5 -25.84 20.64 -19.40
CA ASN A 5 -24.97 20.90 -18.25
C ASN A 5 -24.07 19.70 -17.93
N LYS A 6 -24.58 18.47 -18.05
CA LYS A 6 -23.77 17.25 -17.85
C LYS A 6 -22.71 17.12 -18.94
N LEU A 7 -23.07 17.32 -20.21
CA LEU A 7 -22.12 17.22 -21.31
C LEU A 7 -20.99 18.26 -21.19
N ASN A 8 -21.33 19.50 -20.80
CA ASN A 8 -20.34 20.54 -20.59
C ASN A 8 -19.38 20.23 -19.44
N LYS A 9 -19.87 19.62 -18.35
CA LYS A 9 -19.01 19.15 -17.26
C LYS A 9 -18.02 18.06 -17.72
N VAL A 10 -18.47 17.10 -18.52
CA VAL A 10 -17.61 16.04 -19.07
C VAL A 10 -16.55 16.63 -20.01
N LYS A 11 -16.94 17.55 -20.91
CA LYS A 11 -16.00 18.25 -21.81
C LYS A 11 -14.94 19.01 -21.01
N LYS A 12 -15.37 19.77 -20.00
CA LYS A 12 -14.45 20.51 -19.12
C LYS A 12 -13.48 19.56 -18.40
N TYR A 13 -13.98 18.46 -17.85
CA TYR A 13 -13.15 17.46 -17.18
C TYR A 13 -12.07 16.90 -18.11
N LYS A 14 -12.43 16.54 -19.35
CA LYS A 14 -11.45 16.06 -20.34
C LYS A 14 -10.36 17.10 -20.61
N LEU A 15 -10.75 18.36 -20.86
CA LEU A 15 -9.80 19.45 -21.08
C LEU A 15 -8.88 19.69 -19.88
N ASP A 16 -9.40 19.59 -18.67
CA ASP A 16 -8.58 19.73 -17.46
C ASP A 16 -7.58 18.57 -17.32
N GLN A 17 -8.00 17.32 -17.60
CA GLN A 17 -7.10 16.16 -17.61
C GLN A 17 -5.98 16.33 -18.65
N ASP A 18 -6.28 16.80 -19.86
CA ASP A 18 -5.27 17.08 -20.87
C ASP A 18 -4.26 18.13 -20.40
N LYS A 19 -4.73 19.19 -19.75
CA LYS A 19 -3.85 20.21 -19.16
C LYS A 19 -2.91 19.63 -18.08
N PHE A 20 -3.44 18.80 -17.20
CA PHE A 20 -2.64 18.22 -16.10
C PHE A 20 -1.59 17.26 -16.63
N ARG A 21 -1.95 16.37 -17.58
CA ARG A 21 -1.02 15.46 -18.25
C ARG A 21 0.07 16.20 -19.01
N ASN A 22 -0.31 17.20 -19.82
CA ASN A 22 0.64 18.01 -20.57
C ASN A 22 1.61 18.77 -19.62
N ALA A 23 1.13 19.26 -18.49
CA ALA A 23 1.98 19.90 -17.50
C ALA A 23 2.97 18.92 -16.85
N ALA A 24 2.54 17.67 -16.60
CA ALA A 24 3.42 16.61 -16.09
C ALA A 24 4.48 16.20 -17.14
N LEU A 25 4.08 15.98 -18.38
CA LEU A 25 4.99 15.64 -19.49
C LEU A 25 6.04 16.75 -19.72
N LYS A 26 5.63 18.02 -19.69
CA LYS A 26 6.58 19.17 -19.79
C LYS A 26 7.59 19.23 -18.66
N LYS A 27 7.26 18.67 -17.49
CA LYS A 27 8.20 18.53 -16.36
C LYS A 27 9.08 17.29 -16.43
N GLY A 28 8.99 16.51 -17.51
CA GLY A 28 9.79 15.30 -17.73
C GLY A 28 9.24 14.06 -16.99
N VAL A 29 7.98 14.04 -16.59
CA VAL A 29 7.31 12.84 -16.07
C VAL A 29 7.04 11.91 -17.25
N ASN A 30 7.42 10.64 -17.13
CA ASN A 30 7.11 9.62 -18.13
C ASN A 30 5.70 9.06 -17.84
N LEU A 31 4.70 9.49 -18.63
CA LEU A 31 3.35 8.96 -18.60
C LEU A 31 3.21 7.92 -19.72
N ILE A 32 3.04 6.64 -19.36
CA ILE A 32 2.83 5.57 -20.37
C ILE A 32 1.33 5.49 -20.65
N ALA A 33 0.94 5.70 -21.92
CA ALA A 33 -0.47 5.87 -22.36
C ALA A 33 -1.19 6.97 -21.56
N PRO A 34 -0.81 8.24 -21.73
CA PRO A 34 -1.29 9.37 -20.91
C PRO A 34 -2.81 9.48 -20.84
N GLU A 35 -3.52 9.15 -21.92
CA GLU A 35 -4.98 9.20 -22.02
C GLU A 35 -5.70 8.30 -21.00
N THR A 36 -5.02 7.31 -20.45
CA THR A 36 -5.55 6.38 -19.43
C THR A 36 -5.22 6.80 -17.99
N ILE A 37 -4.44 7.87 -17.82
CA ILE A 37 -3.96 8.34 -16.51
C ILE A 37 -4.75 9.56 -16.08
N PHE A 38 -5.28 9.54 -14.85
CA PHE A 38 -6.06 10.62 -14.28
C PHE A 38 -5.27 11.31 -13.15
N LEU A 39 -5.13 12.63 -13.27
CA LEU A 39 -4.35 13.45 -12.35
C LEU A 39 -5.22 14.50 -11.65
N SER A 40 -4.87 14.82 -10.41
CA SER A 40 -5.42 16.01 -9.74
C SER A 40 -4.58 17.25 -10.08
N LYS A 41 -5.23 18.41 -10.08
CA LYS A 41 -4.60 19.72 -10.37
C LYS A 41 -3.41 20.05 -9.46
N ASP A 42 -3.40 19.51 -8.25
CA ASP A 42 -2.43 19.77 -7.19
C ASP A 42 -1.36 18.67 -7.05
N THR A 43 -1.35 17.66 -7.94
CA THR A 43 -0.31 16.62 -7.96
C THR A 43 1.07 17.24 -8.15
N LYS A 44 2.01 16.87 -7.28
CA LYS A 44 3.41 17.31 -7.36
C LYS A 44 4.30 16.15 -7.75
N PHE A 45 5.12 16.34 -8.78
CA PHE A 45 6.07 15.33 -9.26
C PHE A 45 7.51 15.81 -9.07
N GLY A 46 8.37 14.89 -8.64
CA GLY A 46 9.82 15.01 -8.70
C GLY A 46 10.37 14.65 -10.09
N LYS A 47 11.67 14.40 -10.16
CA LYS A 47 12.40 14.04 -11.40
C LYS A 47 12.35 12.52 -11.62
N ASN A 48 12.41 12.09 -12.90
CA ASN A 48 12.49 10.67 -13.30
C ASN A 48 11.35 9.83 -12.72
N VAL A 49 10.14 10.37 -12.72
CA VAL A 49 8.93 9.64 -12.32
C VAL A 49 8.32 8.95 -13.53
N THR A 50 7.94 7.69 -13.37
CA THR A 50 7.17 6.93 -14.36
C THR A 50 5.81 6.59 -13.81
N VAL A 51 4.76 6.83 -14.60
CA VAL A 51 3.37 6.45 -14.29
C VAL A 51 2.86 5.56 -15.40
N GLU A 52 2.51 4.34 -15.05
CA GLU A 52 1.98 3.34 -15.99
C GLU A 52 0.49 3.56 -16.30
N PRO A 53 -0.09 2.86 -17.30
CA PRO A 53 -1.49 3.02 -17.69
C PRO A 53 -2.49 2.77 -16.56
N TYR A 54 -3.67 3.38 -16.65
CA TYR A 54 -4.83 3.20 -15.75
C TYR A 54 -4.56 3.58 -14.30
N VAL A 55 -3.63 4.51 -14.05
CA VAL A 55 -3.37 5.05 -12.72
C VAL A 55 -4.26 6.25 -12.46
N VAL A 56 -4.82 6.31 -11.24
CA VAL A 56 -5.59 7.44 -10.73
C VAL A 56 -4.81 8.12 -9.60
N ILE A 57 -4.45 9.38 -9.79
CA ILE A 57 -3.80 10.21 -8.78
C ILE A 57 -4.79 11.29 -8.34
N GLY A 58 -5.39 11.08 -7.19
CA GLY A 58 -6.33 11.99 -6.55
C GLY A 58 -5.66 13.22 -5.93
N PRO A 59 -6.38 13.99 -5.11
CA PRO A 59 -5.88 15.23 -4.54
C PRO A 59 -4.74 15.02 -3.55
N LYS A 60 -3.94 16.08 -3.37
CA LYS A 60 -2.88 16.22 -2.35
C LYS A 60 -1.81 15.12 -2.41
N VAL A 61 -1.50 14.58 -3.59
CA VAL A 61 -0.42 13.60 -3.78
C VAL A 61 0.88 14.31 -4.11
N LYS A 62 1.94 13.96 -3.36
CA LYS A 62 3.32 14.43 -3.59
C LYS A 62 4.20 13.23 -3.90
N ILE A 63 4.88 13.26 -5.05
CA ILE A 63 5.72 12.18 -5.56
C ILE A 63 7.16 12.70 -5.69
N GLY A 64 8.10 12.02 -5.05
CA GLY A 64 9.52 12.32 -5.08
C GLY A 64 10.21 11.90 -6.39
N ASN A 65 11.53 11.81 -6.34
CA ASN A 65 12.34 11.47 -7.53
C ASN A 65 12.44 9.95 -7.73
N LYS A 66 12.59 9.52 -8.98
CA LYS A 66 12.82 8.10 -9.35
C LYS A 66 11.73 7.18 -8.79
N VAL A 67 10.47 7.61 -8.83
CA VAL A 67 9.31 6.84 -8.38
C VAL A 67 8.64 6.18 -9.59
N THR A 68 8.22 4.94 -9.42
CA THR A 68 7.39 4.23 -10.40
C THR A 68 6.03 3.92 -9.80
N ILE A 69 4.97 4.42 -10.43
CA ILE A 69 3.58 4.06 -10.10
C ILE A 69 3.08 3.11 -11.18
N LYS A 70 2.84 1.88 -10.79
CA LYS A 70 2.43 0.81 -11.72
C LYS A 70 0.92 0.81 -11.94
N SER A 71 0.53 0.18 -13.04
CA SER A 71 -0.84 0.15 -13.56
C SER A 71 -1.90 -0.19 -12.53
N PHE A 72 -3.10 0.38 -12.71
CA PHE A 72 -4.29 0.15 -11.89
C PHE A 72 -4.13 0.56 -10.41
N SER A 73 -3.18 1.43 -10.10
CA SER A 73 -3.01 1.96 -8.74
C SER A 73 -3.84 3.23 -8.54
N HIS A 74 -4.37 3.40 -7.31
CA HIS A 74 -5.15 4.58 -6.93
C HIS A 74 -4.52 5.22 -5.69
N LEU A 75 -4.19 6.52 -5.80
CA LEU A 75 -3.49 7.29 -4.77
C LEU A 75 -4.28 8.55 -4.43
N GLU A 76 -4.40 8.87 -3.15
CA GLU A 76 -4.97 10.13 -2.67
C GLU A 76 -4.36 10.56 -1.33
N GLU A 77 -4.14 11.86 -1.14
CA GLU A 77 -3.59 12.49 0.07
C GLU A 77 -2.35 11.75 0.62
N THR A 78 -1.39 11.45 -0.27
CA THR A 78 -0.24 10.58 -0.01
C THR A 78 1.07 11.30 -0.30
N ILE A 79 2.08 11.03 0.53
CA ILE A 79 3.45 11.51 0.32
C ILE A 79 4.33 10.30 -0.03
N ILE A 80 4.97 10.34 -1.19
CA ILE A 80 5.87 9.32 -1.69
C ILE A 80 7.25 9.94 -1.84
N GLU A 81 8.22 9.46 -1.10
CA GLU A 81 9.60 9.92 -1.17
C GLU A 81 10.34 9.32 -2.39
N ASN A 82 11.67 9.40 -2.41
CA ASN A 82 12.47 9.01 -3.57
C ASN A 82 12.64 7.49 -3.70
N ASN A 83 12.86 7.01 -4.92
CA ASN A 83 13.19 5.60 -5.24
C ASN A 83 12.11 4.60 -4.77
N VAL A 84 10.84 5.00 -4.75
CA VAL A 84 9.70 4.17 -4.33
C VAL A 84 9.05 3.50 -5.53
N SER A 85 8.59 2.27 -5.35
CA SER A 85 7.74 1.56 -6.30
C SER A 85 6.37 1.27 -5.69
N VAL A 86 5.29 1.59 -6.43
CA VAL A 86 3.89 1.39 -6.00
C VAL A 86 3.15 0.57 -7.04
N GLY A 87 2.46 -0.46 -6.59
CA GLY A 87 1.61 -1.29 -7.43
C GLY A 87 2.30 -2.47 -8.13
N PRO A 88 1.63 -3.08 -9.12
CA PRO A 88 0.30 -2.70 -9.64
C PRO A 88 -0.87 -2.97 -8.66
N TYR A 89 -2.06 -2.43 -8.97
CA TYR A 89 -3.27 -2.62 -8.15
C TYR A 89 -3.10 -2.21 -6.67
N ALA A 90 -2.32 -1.19 -6.39
CA ALA A 90 -2.16 -0.66 -5.04
C ALA A 90 -3.16 0.46 -4.76
N ARG A 91 -3.67 0.52 -3.52
CA ARG A 91 -4.51 1.61 -3.06
C ARG A 91 -3.85 2.35 -1.91
N LEU A 92 -3.42 3.58 -2.17
CA LEU A 92 -2.87 4.45 -1.14
C LEU A 92 -3.93 5.47 -0.72
N ARG A 93 -4.43 5.33 0.50
CA ARG A 93 -5.48 6.21 1.06
C ARG A 93 -4.89 7.35 1.87
N PRO A 94 -5.72 8.36 2.24
CA PRO A 94 -5.29 9.53 2.98
C PRO A 94 -4.43 9.22 4.21
N GLY A 95 -3.36 10.02 4.36
CA GLY A 95 -2.41 9.90 5.46
C GLY A 95 -1.32 8.85 5.25
N THR A 96 -1.20 8.27 4.04
CA THR A 96 -0.11 7.37 3.71
C THR A 96 1.18 8.13 3.42
N ILE A 97 2.29 7.69 4.04
CA ILE A 97 3.64 8.22 3.81
C ILE A 97 4.56 7.06 3.46
N LEU A 98 5.14 7.08 2.26
CA LEU A 98 6.12 6.10 1.82
C LEU A 98 7.52 6.72 1.84
N LYS A 99 8.39 6.21 2.70
CA LYS A 99 9.77 6.65 2.83
C LYS A 99 10.64 6.11 1.69
N SER A 100 11.78 6.74 1.48
CA SER A 100 12.68 6.45 0.37
C SER A 100 13.04 4.97 0.26
N GLY A 101 12.99 4.41 -0.95
CA GLY A 101 13.32 3.01 -1.23
C GLY A 101 12.26 2.00 -0.82
N SER A 102 11.16 2.43 -0.18
CA SER A 102 10.08 1.50 0.19
C SER A 102 9.35 0.95 -1.03
N LYS A 103 8.71 -0.22 -0.86
CA LYS A 103 7.96 -0.89 -1.93
C LYS A 103 6.57 -1.28 -1.45
N ILE A 104 5.57 -0.87 -2.22
CA ILE A 104 4.18 -1.33 -2.09
C ILE A 104 3.85 -2.12 -3.35
N GLY A 105 3.47 -3.38 -3.18
CA GLY A 105 3.19 -4.25 -4.31
C GLY A 105 1.70 -4.38 -4.62
N ASN A 106 1.35 -5.51 -5.27
CA ASN A 106 0.01 -5.72 -5.80
C ASN A 106 -1.02 -6.07 -4.71
N PHE A 107 -2.23 -5.52 -4.88
CA PHE A 107 -3.35 -5.71 -3.97
C PHE A 107 -3.02 -5.34 -2.52
N VAL A 108 -2.23 -4.29 -2.35
CA VAL A 108 -1.93 -3.71 -1.04
C VAL A 108 -2.71 -2.43 -0.86
N GLU A 109 -3.43 -2.34 0.25
CA GLU A 109 -4.09 -1.12 0.67
C GLU A 109 -3.40 -0.53 1.90
N THR A 110 -3.13 0.78 1.88
CA THR A 110 -2.58 1.52 3.02
C THR A 110 -3.47 2.69 3.40
N LYS A 111 -3.58 3.00 4.69
CA LYS A 111 -4.38 4.12 5.21
C LYS A 111 -3.76 4.66 6.50
N LYS A 112 -3.57 5.99 6.60
CA LYS A 112 -2.95 6.61 7.79
C LYS A 112 -1.72 5.84 8.28
N SER A 113 -0.80 5.52 7.35
CA SER A 113 0.32 4.64 7.64
C SER A 113 1.62 5.20 7.11
N LYS A 114 2.69 4.98 7.86
CA LYS A 114 4.06 5.35 7.48
C LYS A 114 4.87 4.10 7.21
N ILE A 115 5.35 3.94 5.99
CA ILE A 115 6.22 2.82 5.58
C ILE A 115 7.66 3.32 5.56
N GLY A 116 8.50 2.77 6.41
CA GLY A 116 9.88 3.16 6.61
C GLY A 116 10.78 2.92 5.39
N LYS A 117 11.99 3.49 5.44
CA LYS A 117 12.98 3.41 4.37
C LYS A 117 13.32 1.94 4.05
N ASN A 118 13.34 1.60 2.75
CA ASN A 118 13.62 0.26 2.24
C ASN A 118 12.65 -0.85 2.71
N SER A 119 11.61 -0.53 3.44
CA SER A 119 10.62 -1.51 3.89
C SER A 119 9.68 -1.93 2.77
N LYS A 120 9.18 -3.15 2.86
CA LYS A 120 8.45 -3.81 1.77
C LYS A 120 7.12 -4.37 2.26
N VAL A 121 6.04 -4.03 1.53
CA VAL A 121 4.71 -4.63 1.66
C VAL A 121 4.30 -5.04 0.26
N ASN A 122 4.58 -6.28 -0.13
CA ASN A 122 4.58 -6.63 -1.56
C ASN A 122 3.29 -7.23 -2.07
N HIS A 123 2.44 -7.86 -1.24
CA HIS A 123 1.32 -8.66 -1.73
C HIS A 123 0.14 -8.70 -0.76
N LEU A 124 -1.08 -8.49 -1.27
CA LEU A 124 -2.35 -8.90 -0.65
C LEU A 124 -2.51 -8.46 0.81
N SER A 125 -2.08 -7.26 1.17
CA SER A 125 -2.02 -6.83 2.59
C SER A 125 -2.85 -5.58 2.84
N TYR A 126 -3.43 -5.49 4.04
CA TYR A 126 -4.02 -4.26 4.55
C TYR A 126 -3.17 -3.67 5.68
N ILE A 127 -2.71 -2.43 5.49
CA ILE A 127 -1.88 -1.69 6.44
C ILE A 127 -2.63 -0.41 6.82
N GLY A 128 -3.31 -0.44 7.94
CA GLY A 128 -4.10 0.69 8.45
C GLY A 128 -3.62 1.17 9.81
N ASP A 129 -3.59 2.49 10.01
CA ASP A 129 -3.19 3.15 11.25
C ASP A 129 -1.87 2.55 11.82
N THR A 130 -0.82 2.45 10.95
CA THR A 130 0.39 1.67 11.23
C THR A 130 1.65 2.47 10.92
N THR A 131 2.64 2.38 11.81
CA THR A 131 4.01 2.84 11.54
C THR A 131 4.92 1.62 11.36
N ILE A 132 5.61 1.53 10.22
CA ILE A 132 6.62 0.52 9.92
C ILE A 132 7.98 1.21 9.87
N GLY A 133 8.95 0.70 10.60
CA GLY A 133 10.33 1.16 10.62
C GLY A 133 11.10 0.86 9.32
N GLU A 134 12.42 0.97 9.36
CA GLU A 134 13.28 0.78 8.20
C GLU A 134 13.61 -0.71 7.98
N ASN A 135 13.87 -1.08 6.72
CA ASN A 135 14.34 -2.41 6.30
C ASN A 135 13.44 -3.58 6.75
N SER A 136 12.17 -3.31 7.07
CA SER A 136 11.21 -4.33 7.51
C SER A 136 10.46 -4.95 6.33
N ASN A 137 10.12 -6.23 6.45
CA ASN A 137 9.42 -6.97 5.42
C ASN A 137 8.08 -7.49 5.94
N ILE A 138 7.00 -7.12 5.28
CA ILE A 138 5.65 -7.58 5.58
C ILE A 138 5.27 -8.67 4.58
N GLY A 139 5.03 -9.86 5.10
CA GLY A 139 4.64 -11.03 4.32
C GLY A 139 3.26 -10.88 3.67
N ALA A 140 3.04 -11.62 2.59
CA ALA A 140 1.79 -11.62 1.85
C ALA A 140 0.59 -11.96 2.74
N GLY A 141 -0.54 -11.28 2.54
CA GLY A 141 -1.76 -11.54 3.30
C GLY A 141 -1.74 -11.05 4.75
N THR A 142 -0.78 -10.20 5.12
CA THR A 142 -0.74 -9.60 6.46
C THR A 142 -1.82 -8.53 6.61
N ILE A 143 -2.54 -8.59 7.73
CA ILE A 143 -3.57 -7.62 8.10
C ILE A 143 -3.19 -6.95 9.43
N THR A 144 -3.15 -5.62 9.45
CA THR A 144 -3.18 -4.86 10.70
C THR A 144 -4.64 -4.69 11.13
N CYS A 145 -5.05 -5.42 12.18
CA CYS A 145 -6.42 -5.39 12.68
C CYS A 145 -6.60 -4.16 13.57
N ASN A 146 -6.76 -3.00 12.93
CA ASN A 146 -6.74 -1.68 13.55
C ASN A 146 -8.10 -1.21 14.10
N TYR A 147 -9.17 -1.99 13.95
CA TYR A 147 -10.53 -1.61 14.35
C TYR A 147 -11.17 -2.68 15.20
N ASP A 148 -11.63 -2.32 16.40
CA ASP A 148 -12.24 -3.22 17.40
C ASP A 148 -13.77 -3.27 17.33
N GLY A 149 -14.36 -2.60 16.35
CA GLY A 149 -15.81 -2.43 16.21
C GLY A 149 -16.29 -1.05 16.67
N VAL A 150 -15.51 -0.32 17.47
CA VAL A 150 -15.82 1.01 17.99
C VAL A 150 -14.69 2.00 17.70
N ASN A 151 -13.46 1.68 18.09
CA ASN A 151 -12.30 2.54 18.03
C ASN A 151 -11.24 2.00 17.05
N LYS A 152 -10.32 2.89 16.66
CA LYS A 152 -9.13 2.52 15.88
C LYS A 152 -7.91 2.61 16.76
N HIS A 153 -7.05 1.61 16.59
CA HIS A 153 -5.82 1.44 17.35
C HIS A 153 -4.62 1.37 16.41
N GLU A 154 -3.45 1.72 16.92
CA GLU A 154 -2.22 1.78 16.14
C GLU A 154 -1.41 0.49 16.26
N THR A 155 -0.73 0.15 15.16
CA THR A 155 0.29 -0.89 15.11
C THR A 155 1.66 -0.25 14.90
N GLU A 156 2.62 -0.55 15.76
CA GLU A 156 4.00 -0.12 15.60
C GLU A 156 4.89 -1.32 15.24
N ILE A 157 5.55 -1.26 14.10
CA ILE A 157 6.52 -2.26 13.65
C ILE A 157 7.86 -1.55 13.55
N ALA A 158 8.84 -1.96 14.33
CA ALA A 158 10.16 -1.33 14.38
C ALA A 158 11.03 -1.70 13.16
N ASP A 159 12.32 -1.37 13.22
CA ASP A 159 13.28 -1.65 12.15
C ASP A 159 13.66 -3.13 12.07
N ASN A 160 14.01 -3.59 10.85
CA ASN A 160 14.51 -4.93 10.56
C ASN A 160 13.55 -6.05 10.99
N VAL A 161 12.25 -5.77 11.08
CA VAL A 161 11.24 -6.77 11.45
C VAL A 161 10.85 -7.61 10.23
N PHE A 162 10.64 -8.90 10.44
CA PHE A 162 10.08 -9.80 9.45
C PHE A 162 8.72 -10.32 9.92
N ILE A 163 7.66 -9.96 9.20
CA ILE A 163 6.32 -10.51 9.42
C ILE A 163 6.08 -11.62 8.40
N GLY A 164 5.83 -12.83 8.87
CA GLY A 164 5.50 -13.97 8.03
C GLY A 164 4.14 -13.82 7.35
N SER A 165 3.96 -14.48 6.21
CA SER A 165 2.72 -14.40 5.42
C SER A 165 1.48 -14.85 6.21
N ASN A 166 0.31 -14.30 5.85
CA ASN A 166 -0.99 -14.59 6.48
C ASN A 166 -1.01 -14.34 7.99
N SER A 167 -0.29 -13.33 8.45
CA SER A 167 -0.30 -12.92 9.87
C SER A 167 -1.35 -11.84 10.12
N SER A 168 -2.03 -11.94 11.26
CA SER A 168 -2.93 -10.90 11.76
C SER A 168 -2.29 -10.21 12.97
N LEU A 169 -2.12 -8.89 12.89
CA LEU A 169 -1.58 -8.06 13.98
C LEU A 169 -2.74 -7.32 14.62
N VAL A 170 -3.14 -7.75 15.82
CA VAL A 170 -4.30 -7.17 16.53
C VAL A 170 -3.86 -5.97 17.32
N ALA A 171 -4.21 -4.78 16.83
CA ALA A 171 -3.86 -3.51 17.46
C ALA A 171 -4.70 -3.24 18.74
N PRO A 172 -4.15 -2.50 19.74
CA PRO A 172 -2.83 -1.87 19.72
C PRO A 172 -1.72 -2.89 19.96
N ILE A 173 -0.60 -2.78 19.19
CA ILE A 173 0.50 -3.73 19.29
C ILE A 173 1.83 -3.12 18.83
N LYS A 174 2.93 -3.55 19.48
CA LYS A 174 4.30 -3.18 19.12
C LYS A 174 5.13 -4.41 18.80
N ILE A 175 5.69 -4.43 17.59
CA ILE A 175 6.67 -5.43 17.18
C ILE A 175 8.03 -4.77 17.22
N LYS A 176 8.87 -5.14 18.19
CA LYS A 176 10.15 -4.50 18.44
C LYS A 176 11.20 -4.91 17.42
N LYS A 177 12.32 -4.18 17.41
CA LYS A 177 13.40 -4.30 16.43
C LYS A 177 13.91 -5.73 16.27
N ASN A 178 14.24 -6.11 15.04
CA ASN A 178 14.75 -7.44 14.66
C ASN A 178 13.83 -8.62 15.02
N ALA A 179 12.59 -8.38 15.44
CA ALA A 179 11.65 -9.44 15.74
C ALA A 179 11.19 -10.16 14.47
N LEU A 180 10.84 -11.42 14.62
CA LEU A 180 10.27 -12.25 13.56
C LEU A 180 8.90 -12.78 14.00
N VAL A 181 7.90 -12.63 13.15
CA VAL A 181 6.59 -13.26 13.33
C VAL A 181 6.46 -14.41 12.34
N GLY A 182 6.20 -15.60 12.83
CA GLY A 182 6.01 -16.78 11.98
C GLY A 182 4.72 -16.70 11.16
N ALA A 183 4.77 -17.19 9.92
CA ALA A 183 3.61 -17.17 9.01
C ALA A 183 2.36 -17.83 9.64
N GLY A 184 1.17 -17.30 9.34
CA GLY A 184 -0.11 -17.79 9.84
C GLY A 184 -0.36 -17.51 11.32
N SER A 185 0.35 -16.55 11.91
CA SER A 185 0.19 -16.21 13.34
C SER A 185 -0.83 -15.08 13.54
N VAL A 186 -1.59 -15.17 14.63
CA VAL A 186 -2.44 -14.09 15.15
C VAL A 186 -1.75 -13.49 16.38
N ILE A 187 -1.18 -12.31 16.25
CA ILE A 187 -0.39 -11.67 17.30
C ILE A 187 -1.25 -10.65 18.04
N THR A 188 -1.43 -10.85 19.34
CA THR A 188 -2.32 -10.06 20.22
C THR A 188 -1.57 -9.40 21.37
N LYS A 189 -0.26 -9.59 21.47
CA LYS A 189 0.62 -9.01 22.49
C LYS A 189 1.90 -8.51 21.83
N ASP A 190 2.53 -7.52 22.43
CA ASP A 190 3.81 -7.00 21.98
C ASP A 190 4.84 -8.11 21.78
N VAL A 191 5.68 -7.96 20.78
CA VAL A 191 6.78 -8.89 20.48
C VAL A 191 8.09 -8.21 20.82
N GLU A 192 8.86 -8.82 21.68
CA GLU A 192 10.12 -8.28 22.16
C GLU A 192 11.21 -8.25 21.07
N GLU A 193 12.21 -7.45 21.31
CA GLU A 193 13.36 -7.31 20.39
C GLU A 193 14.08 -8.67 20.22
N ASN A 194 14.47 -8.99 18.99
CA ASN A 194 15.14 -10.23 18.60
C ASN A 194 14.33 -11.52 18.90
N ALA A 195 13.03 -11.41 19.16
CA ALA A 195 12.17 -12.55 19.47
C ALA A 195 11.54 -13.17 18.21
N LEU A 196 11.23 -14.44 18.28
CA LEU A 196 10.35 -15.15 17.34
C LEU A 196 8.98 -15.37 18.00
N ALA A 197 7.93 -14.75 17.45
CA ALA A 197 6.56 -14.94 17.90
C ALA A 197 5.80 -15.91 16.99
N LEU A 198 5.14 -16.90 17.57
CA LEU A 198 4.34 -17.93 16.89
C LEU A 198 3.04 -18.17 17.65
N THR A 199 1.91 -18.23 16.93
CA THR A 199 0.60 -18.60 17.51
C THR A 199 -0.10 -19.72 16.75
N ARG A 200 0.62 -20.43 15.91
CA ARG A 200 0.11 -21.56 15.11
C ARG A 200 -0.07 -22.81 15.97
N THR A 201 -1.13 -23.56 15.71
CA THR A 201 -1.30 -24.90 16.27
C THR A 201 -0.25 -25.86 15.70
N LYS A 202 0.04 -26.95 16.46
CA LYS A 202 0.91 -28.02 15.98
C LYS A 202 0.27 -28.71 14.75
N GLN A 203 1.06 -28.95 13.73
CA GLN A 203 0.59 -29.70 12.56
C GLN A 203 0.22 -31.13 12.93
N ILE A 204 -0.93 -31.59 12.48
CA ILE A 204 -1.41 -32.97 12.62
C ILE A 204 -1.50 -33.59 11.24
N GLU A 205 -1.00 -34.80 11.10
CA GLU A 205 -1.08 -35.59 9.88
C GLU A 205 -1.93 -36.82 10.10
N ILE A 206 -2.98 -37.02 9.28
CA ILE A 206 -3.82 -38.22 9.28
C ILE A 206 -3.37 -39.10 8.13
N LYS A 207 -2.59 -40.14 8.46
CA LYS A 207 -2.08 -41.13 7.50
C LYS A 207 -3.22 -41.92 6.88
N LYS A 208 -3.09 -42.27 5.57
CA LYS A 208 -4.07 -43.08 4.81
C LYS A 208 -5.48 -42.48 4.79
N TYR A 209 -5.62 -41.12 4.87
CA TYR A 209 -6.91 -40.46 4.74
C TYR A 209 -7.56 -40.77 3.40
N LYS A 210 -8.78 -41.33 3.43
CA LYS A 210 -9.59 -41.58 2.23
C LYS A 210 -10.62 -40.46 2.07
N ARG A 211 -10.51 -39.70 0.99
CA ARG A 211 -11.53 -38.71 0.62
C ARG A 211 -12.84 -39.43 0.24
N LYS A 212 -13.96 -39.00 0.81
CA LYS A 212 -15.27 -39.50 0.38
C LYS A 212 -15.50 -39.12 -1.08
N SER A 213 -15.77 -40.11 -1.97
CA SER A 213 -16.21 -39.84 -3.33
C SER A 213 -17.70 -39.50 -3.33
N LYS A 214 -18.14 -38.65 -4.25
CA LYS A 214 -19.56 -38.48 -4.51
C LYS A 214 -20.07 -39.82 -5.05
N LYS A 215 -21.17 -40.32 -4.47
CA LYS A 215 -21.96 -41.41 -5.08
C LYS A 215 -22.60 -40.95 -6.38
#